data_5da93f38f286e0e533ef889cae30be5f
#
_entry.id   5da93f38f286e0e533ef889cae30be5f
#
_cell.length_a   1.000
_cell.length_b   1.000
_cell.length_c   1.000
_cell.angle_alpha   90.00
_cell.angle_beta   90.00
_cell.angle_gamma   90.00
#
_symmetry.space_group_name_H-M   'P 1'
#
loop_
_entity.id
_entity.type
_entity.pdbx_description
1 polymer ?
#
loop_
_entity_poly.entity_id
_entity_poly.type
_entity_poly.pdbx_seq_one_letter_code
_entity_poly.pdbx_strand_id
1 'polypeptide(L)'
;MNNEEVKLQWHPAFCAAARLEFNEDREVLEFYSEYNLSRKPLQIDLLIIEKGKNIRLKNQIGHIFRQNNIIEYKSPGDFMSIDDFYKTIAYACMYKALGERVNAVSGNELTISMVRESYPVSMAAMLKNQGIEVEKIYDGIYYLKDFFIPTQIVVTKELSPKLHNSLRVLSRNADKKDIEIFVKDVESYIGKSEKADADAVLQVSMSANYELYEKVRRENTVCEALRRLMKDEIEEALDAAKLEGSRIGRDEGCAIGLEEGREEGRAEGREEGREEGREEGRMEGRIQTQMETTIALAKMGMAPENIAVAVNAHIEQVRGWINAGECASVRK
;
A
#
# COMPACT_ATOMS: atom_id res chain seq x y z
N MET A 1 -17.97 7.54 -25.74
CA MET A 1 -18.08 8.28 -24.48
C MET A 1 -17.44 7.39 -23.43
N ASN A 2 -16.19 7.65 -23.09
CA ASN A 2 -15.50 6.94 -22.02
C ASN A 2 -16.07 7.46 -20.69
N ASN A 3 -16.77 6.62 -19.97
CA ASN A 3 -17.04 6.85 -18.55
C ASN A 3 -15.70 6.69 -17.82
N GLU A 4 -14.97 7.76 -17.64
CA GLU A 4 -13.93 7.79 -16.62
C GLU A 4 -14.64 7.71 -15.27
N GLU A 5 -14.57 6.55 -14.61
CA GLU A 5 -15.02 6.41 -13.23
C GLU A 5 -14.20 7.41 -12.36
N VAL A 6 -14.88 8.37 -11.79
CA VAL A 6 -14.28 9.31 -10.83
C VAL A 6 -13.73 8.49 -9.67
N LYS A 7 -12.41 8.41 -9.56
CA LYS A 7 -11.74 7.69 -8.47
C LYS A 7 -12.04 8.42 -7.16
N LEU A 8 -12.90 7.85 -6.34
CA LEU A 8 -13.30 8.43 -5.06
C LEU A 8 -12.10 8.51 -4.10
N GLN A 9 -11.92 9.67 -3.47
CA GLN A 9 -10.81 9.97 -2.54
C GLN A 9 -11.12 9.43 -1.13
N TRP A 10 -11.17 8.10 -0.99
CA TRP A 10 -11.55 7.46 0.26
C TRP A 10 -10.61 7.75 1.42
N HIS A 11 -9.29 7.72 1.21
CA HIS A 11 -8.31 7.95 2.29
C HIS A 11 -8.35 9.38 2.86
N PRO A 12 -8.34 10.43 2.05
CA PRO A 12 -8.54 11.80 2.56
C PRO A 12 -9.85 11.97 3.33
N ALA A 13 -10.96 11.41 2.80
CA ALA A 13 -12.25 11.47 3.48
C ALA A 13 -12.25 10.66 4.79
N PHE A 14 -11.60 9.50 4.82
CA PHE A 14 -11.41 8.74 6.07
C PHE A 14 -10.63 9.56 7.11
N CYS A 15 -9.52 10.19 6.73
CA CYS A 15 -8.75 11.02 7.66
C CYS A 15 -9.57 12.19 8.19
N ALA A 16 -10.42 12.80 7.36
CA ALA A 16 -11.35 13.84 7.78
C ALA A 16 -12.41 13.29 8.75
N ALA A 17 -13.00 12.13 8.44
CA ALA A 17 -13.96 11.47 9.31
C ALA A 17 -13.35 11.10 10.67
N ALA A 18 -12.11 10.58 10.68
CA ALA A 18 -11.41 10.28 11.92
C ALA A 18 -11.20 11.54 12.78
N ARG A 19 -10.84 12.68 12.18
CA ARG A 19 -10.74 13.95 12.91
C ARG A 19 -12.08 14.42 13.48
N LEU A 20 -13.18 14.14 12.80
CA LEU A 20 -14.53 14.42 13.31
C LEU A 20 -14.92 13.49 14.46
N GLU A 21 -14.58 12.20 14.38
CA GLU A 21 -14.82 11.23 15.46
C GLU A 21 -14.17 11.66 16.79
N PHE A 22 -12.97 12.23 16.71
CA PHE A 22 -12.22 12.71 17.86
C PHE A 22 -12.36 14.22 18.09
N ASN A 23 -13.41 14.85 17.56
CA ASN A 23 -13.55 16.28 17.62
C ASN A 23 -13.60 16.85 19.05
N GLU A 24 -14.21 16.12 19.98
CA GLU A 24 -14.26 16.51 21.39
C GLU A 24 -12.90 16.38 22.12
N ASP A 25 -11.99 15.55 21.60
CA ASP A 25 -10.66 15.31 22.15
C ASP A 25 -9.53 15.99 21.32
N ARG A 26 -9.91 16.82 20.36
CA ARG A 26 -9.01 17.37 19.32
C ARG A 26 -7.86 18.20 19.87
N GLU A 27 -8.05 18.86 21.01
CA GLU A 27 -7.00 19.68 21.63
C GLU A 27 -5.84 18.85 22.21
N VAL A 28 -6.12 17.59 22.56
CA VAL A 28 -5.16 16.66 23.18
C VAL A 28 -4.58 15.65 22.20
N LEU A 29 -5.00 15.68 20.91
CA LEU A 29 -4.58 14.80 19.84
C LEU A 29 -3.87 15.60 18.73
N GLU A 30 -2.89 14.95 18.08
CA GLU A 30 -2.28 15.43 16.84
C GLU A 30 -2.51 14.39 15.74
N PHE A 31 -2.92 14.83 14.55
CA PHE A 31 -3.27 13.98 13.42
C PHE A 31 -2.30 14.17 12.27
N TYR A 32 -1.65 13.09 11.84
CA TYR A 32 -0.73 13.07 10.72
C TYR A 32 -1.24 12.08 9.67
N SER A 33 -1.83 12.60 8.59
CA SER A 33 -2.27 11.79 7.44
C SER A 33 -1.05 11.41 6.59
N GLU A 34 -1.06 10.21 5.99
CA GLU A 34 -0.02 9.70 5.09
C GLU A 34 1.41 9.86 5.65
N TYR A 35 1.59 9.48 6.91
CA TYR A 35 2.86 9.63 7.60
C TYR A 35 3.94 8.71 7.02
N ASN A 36 4.95 9.32 6.41
CA ASN A 36 6.06 8.60 5.77
C ASN A 36 7.01 7.97 6.80
N LEU A 37 7.21 6.64 6.73
CA LEU A 37 8.15 5.90 7.57
C LEU A 37 9.58 5.92 7.03
N SER A 38 9.77 6.23 5.75
CA SER A 38 11.09 6.25 5.11
C SER A 38 11.09 7.21 3.91
N ARG A 39 12.28 7.41 3.27
CA ARG A 39 12.41 8.20 2.04
C ARG A 39 11.77 7.54 0.80
N LYS A 40 11.35 6.27 0.86
CA LYS A 40 10.55 5.53 -0.12
C LYS A 40 9.20 5.19 0.51
N PRO A 41 8.09 5.06 -0.24
CA PRO A 41 6.73 5.16 0.27
C PRO A 41 6.27 3.97 1.11
N LEU A 42 6.86 3.79 2.29
CA LEU A 42 6.26 3.03 3.36
C LEU A 42 5.50 4.04 4.23
N GLN A 43 4.19 4.13 4.04
CA GLN A 43 3.34 5.13 4.68
C GLN A 43 2.38 4.47 5.67
N ILE A 44 2.20 5.12 6.80
CA ILE A 44 1.09 4.87 7.72
C ILE A 44 -0.08 5.74 7.23
N ASP A 45 -1.26 5.17 7.04
CA ASP A 45 -2.44 5.91 6.55
C ASP A 45 -2.80 7.07 7.48
N LEU A 46 -2.80 6.83 8.80
CA LEU A 46 -3.00 7.88 9.81
C LEU A 46 -2.23 7.54 11.09
N LEU A 47 -1.47 8.50 11.58
CA LEU A 47 -0.83 8.46 12.90
C LEU A 47 -1.51 9.48 13.81
N ILE A 48 -2.00 9.02 14.98
CA ILE A 48 -2.58 9.89 16.00
C ILE A 48 -1.66 9.88 17.21
N ILE A 49 -1.20 11.04 17.65
CA ILE A 49 -0.32 11.22 18.81
C ILE A 49 -1.08 11.95 19.91
N GLU A 50 -1.11 11.37 21.12
CA GLU A 50 -1.66 12.04 22.30
C GLU A 50 -0.70 13.14 22.76
N LYS A 51 -1.23 14.36 22.97
CA LYS A 51 -0.43 15.52 23.44
C LYS A 51 -0.06 15.47 24.92
N GLY A 52 -0.64 14.57 25.67
CA GLY A 52 -0.40 14.40 27.11
C GLY A 52 -0.36 12.95 27.53
N LYS A 53 0.00 12.68 28.80
CA LYS A 53 0.05 11.31 29.33
C LYS A 53 -1.24 10.99 30.09
N ASN A 54 -1.72 9.73 29.97
CA ASN A 54 -2.87 9.21 30.70
C ASN A 54 -4.19 9.97 30.45
N ILE A 55 -4.42 10.39 29.21
CA ILE A 55 -5.67 11.03 28.80
C ILE A 55 -6.74 9.95 28.60
N ARG A 56 -7.91 10.13 29.16
CA ARG A 56 -9.07 9.28 28.88
C ARG A 56 -9.88 9.93 27.77
N LEU A 57 -9.80 9.37 26.58
CA LEU A 57 -10.57 9.83 25.43
C LEU A 57 -12.06 9.50 25.62
N LYS A 58 -12.94 10.37 25.13
CA LYS A 58 -14.39 10.18 25.17
C LYS A 58 -14.87 9.19 24.10
N ASN A 59 -14.20 9.19 22.94
CA ASN A 59 -14.52 8.32 21.82
C ASN A 59 -14.13 6.86 22.12
N GLN A 60 -15.05 5.92 21.90
CA GLN A 60 -14.85 4.49 22.19
C GLN A 60 -13.69 3.86 21.39
N ILE A 61 -13.46 4.31 20.15
CA ILE A 61 -12.31 3.86 19.34
C ILE A 61 -10.99 4.25 20.02
N GLY A 62 -10.97 5.40 20.70
CA GLY A 62 -9.81 5.90 21.43
C GLY A 62 -9.55 5.21 22.78
N HIS A 63 -10.44 4.35 23.28
CA HIS A 63 -10.24 3.73 24.59
C HIS A 63 -9.03 2.79 24.68
N ILE A 64 -8.57 2.24 23.55
CA ILE A 64 -7.35 1.45 23.46
C ILE A 64 -6.10 2.31 23.29
N PHE A 65 -6.23 3.58 22.89
CA PHE A 65 -5.14 4.44 22.48
C PHE A 65 -4.08 4.61 23.58
N ARG A 66 -2.90 4.84 23.13
CA ARG A 66 -1.69 5.17 23.89
C ARG A 66 -1.06 6.42 23.28
N GLN A 67 0.17 6.73 23.65
CA GLN A 67 0.87 7.91 23.15
C GLN A 67 0.92 7.99 21.61
N ASN A 68 1.10 6.85 20.92
CA ASN A 68 1.25 6.78 19.46
C ASN A 68 0.32 5.69 18.88
N ASN A 69 -0.61 6.10 18.04
CA ASN A 69 -1.70 5.26 17.57
C ASN A 69 -1.67 5.17 16.04
N ILE A 70 -1.35 3.99 15.54
CA ILE A 70 -1.19 3.70 14.11
C ILE A 70 -2.51 3.18 13.57
N ILE A 71 -3.01 3.79 12.52
CA ILE A 71 -4.28 3.44 11.91
C ILE A 71 -4.04 3.03 10.45
N GLU A 72 -4.48 1.85 10.09
CA GLU A 72 -4.56 1.32 8.73
C GLU A 72 -6.02 1.29 8.30
N TYR A 73 -6.34 1.90 7.18
CA TYR A 73 -7.67 1.97 6.63
C TYR A 73 -7.79 1.21 5.31
N LYS A 74 -8.87 0.47 5.13
CA LYS A 74 -9.25 -0.15 3.87
C LYS A 74 -10.52 0.47 3.33
N SER A 75 -10.45 0.97 2.10
CA SER A 75 -11.59 1.58 1.40
C SER A 75 -12.77 0.59 1.26
N PRO A 76 -14.00 1.08 1.14
CA PRO A 76 -15.16 0.23 0.90
C PRO A 76 -14.99 -0.64 -0.35
N GLY A 77 -15.14 -1.96 -0.16
CA GLY A 77 -14.90 -2.97 -1.20
C GLY A 77 -13.51 -3.58 -1.19
N ASP A 78 -12.52 -2.94 -0.55
CA ASP A 78 -11.18 -3.50 -0.45
C ASP A 78 -11.13 -4.64 0.57
N PHE A 79 -10.30 -5.62 0.27
CA PHE A 79 -10.08 -6.77 1.14
C PHE A 79 -9.01 -6.46 2.20
N MET A 80 -9.27 -6.81 3.44
CA MET A 80 -8.29 -6.74 4.52
C MET A 80 -7.77 -8.15 4.79
N SER A 81 -6.53 -8.39 4.41
CA SER A 81 -5.86 -9.70 4.48
C SER A 81 -5.04 -9.87 5.76
N ILE A 82 -4.58 -11.08 5.99
CA ILE A 82 -3.58 -11.36 7.04
C ILE A 82 -2.24 -10.64 6.74
N ASP A 83 -1.91 -10.46 5.47
CA ASP A 83 -0.69 -9.73 5.08
C ASP A 83 -0.79 -8.24 5.42
N ASP A 84 -1.98 -7.63 5.30
CA ASP A 84 -2.21 -6.26 5.78
C ASP A 84 -2.01 -6.14 7.29
N PHE A 85 -2.43 -7.15 8.05
CA PHE A 85 -2.19 -7.21 9.48
C PHE A 85 -0.68 -7.22 9.79
N TYR A 86 0.09 -8.11 9.15
CA TYR A 86 1.55 -8.16 9.33
C TYR A 86 2.25 -6.89 8.83
N LYS A 87 1.79 -6.32 7.71
CA LYS A 87 2.29 -5.03 7.20
C LYS A 87 2.12 -3.93 8.24
N THR A 88 0.93 -3.83 8.85
CA THR A 88 0.65 -2.79 9.85
C THR A 88 1.48 -2.97 11.11
N ILE A 89 1.69 -4.22 11.55
CA ILE A 89 2.62 -4.52 12.66
C ILE A 89 4.04 -4.09 12.30
N ALA A 90 4.49 -4.41 11.07
CA ALA A 90 5.81 -4.00 10.60
C ALA A 90 5.96 -2.47 10.62
N TYR A 91 4.93 -1.72 10.21
CA TYR A 91 4.93 -0.26 10.29
C TYR A 91 5.03 0.24 11.73
N ALA A 92 4.30 -0.37 12.67
CA ALA A 92 4.40 -0.03 14.09
C ALA A 92 5.80 -0.30 14.65
N CYS A 93 6.40 -1.45 14.28
CA CYS A 93 7.75 -1.79 14.66
C CYS A 93 8.79 -0.83 14.05
N MET A 94 8.63 -0.48 12.76
CA MET A 94 9.50 0.48 12.08
C MET A 94 9.36 1.88 12.67
N TYR A 95 8.14 2.34 12.94
CA TYR A 95 7.90 3.63 13.59
C TYR A 95 8.64 3.71 14.94
N LYS A 96 8.55 2.65 15.75
CA LYS A 96 9.31 2.55 17.00
C LYS A 96 10.83 2.57 16.78
N ALA A 97 11.32 1.81 15.78
CA ALA A 97 12.74 1.56 15.58
C ALA A 97 13.48 2.75 14.92
N LEU A 98 12.77 3.55 14.12
CA LEU A 98 13.34 4.67 13.35
C LEU A 98 13.37 6.00 14.13
N GLY A 99 13.10 5.99 15.42
CA GLY A 99 13.23 7.18 16.27
C GLY A 99 14.67 7.72 16.31
N GLU A 100 14.82 9.02 16.56
CA GLU A 100 16.12 9.73 16.58
C GLU A 100 17.12 9.17 17.59
N ARG A 101 16.65 8.48 18.61
CA ARG A 101 17.48 7.85 19.67
C ARG A 101 16.88 6.51 20.08
N VAL A 102 17.71 5.65 20.65
CA VAL A 102 17.30 4.35 21.17
C VAL A 102 16.12 4.50 22.14
N ASN A 103 15.05 3.77 21.88
CA ASN A 103 13.82 3.75 22.67
C ASN A 103 13.16 5.14 22.84
N ALA A 104 13.26 6.01 21.83
CA ALA A 104 12.56 7.29 21.80
C ALA A 104 11.04 7.11 21.91
N VAL A 105 10.51 6.05 21.30
CA VAL A 105 9.14 5.56 21.44
C VAL A 105 9.19 4.22 22.18
N SER A 106 8.52 4.13 23.34
CA SER A 106 8.41 2.87 24.07
C SER A 106 7.41 1.94 23.39
N GLY A 107 7.67 0.62 23.40
CA GLY A 107 6.70 -0.37 22.87
C GLY A 107 5.33 -0.31 23.57
N ASN A 108 5.32 0.07 24.85
CA ASN A 108 4.08 0.23 25.63
C ASN A 108 3.29 1.50 25.27
N GLU A 109 3.83 2.38 24.44
CA GLU A 109 3.20 3.62 24.00
C GLU A 109 2.58 3.50 22.60
N LEU A 110 2.58 2.30 22.02
CA LEU A 110 2.04 2.02 20.69
C LEU A 110 0.70 1.32 20.75
N THR A 111 -0.20 1.66 19.81
CA THR A 111 -1.39 0.88 19.48
C THR A 111 -1.59 0.78 17.98
N ILE A 112 -2.40 -0.18 17.55
CA ILE A 112 -2.78 -0.39 16.15
C ILE A 112 -4.30 -0.42 16.05
N SER A 113 -4.85 0.30 15.06
CA SER A 113 -6.27 0.24 14.69
C SER A 113 -6.39 -0.11 13.20
N MET A 114 -7.03 -1.23 12.91
CA MET A 114 -7.31 -1.67 11.54
C MET A 114 -8.77 -1.38 11.22
N VAL A 115 -9.03 -0.44 10.32
CA VAL A 115 -10.38 0.09 10.05
C VAL A 115 -10.85 -0.35 8.68
N ARG A 116 -12.06 -0.91 8.61
CA ARG A 116 -12.72 -1.26 7.34
C ARG A 116 -14.24 -1.30 7.49
N GLU A 117 -14.93 -1.36 6.35
CA GLU A 117 -16.38 -1.35 6.29
C GLU A 117 -17.04 -2.57 6.92
N SER A 118 -16.54 -3.79 6.65
CA SER A 118 -17.13 -5.06 7.07
C SER A 118 -16.13 -5.90 7.88
N TYR A 119 -16.61 -6.80 8.73
CA TYR A 119 -15.76 -7.66 9.54
C TYR A 119 -14.82 -8.55 8.67
N PRO A 120 -13.50 -8.57 8.93
CA PRO A 120 -12.53 -9.31 8.13
C PRO A 120 -12.49 -10.80 8.53
N VAL A 121 -13.53 -11.56 8.15
CA VAL A 121 -13.74 -12.95 8.58
C VAL A 121 -12.51 -13.84 8.33
N SER A 122 -11.92 -13.76 7.12
CA SER A 122 -10.77 -14.59 6.75
C SER A 122 -9.53 -14.26 7.60
N MET A 123 -9.24 -12.97 7.79
CA MET A 123 -8.13 -12.53 8.64
C MET A 123 -8.36 -12.97 10.10
N ALA A 124 -9.56 -12.76 10.63
CA ALA A 124 -9.89 -13.16 12.00
C ALA A 124 -9.77 -14.68 12.20
N ALA A 125 -10.18 -15.49 11.23
CA ALA A 125 -10.01 -16.94 11.27
C ALA A 125 -8.53 -17.34 11.26
N MET A 126 -7.70 -16.68 10.46
CA MET A 126 -6.25 -16.94 10.45
C MET A 126 -5.58 -16.51 11.76
N LEU A 127 -5.97 -15.37 12.34
CA LEU A 127 -5.50 -14.93 13.66
C LEU A 127 -5.86 -15.96 14.75
N LYS A 128 -7.10 -16.45 14.74
CA LYS A 128 -7.55 -17.50 15.66
C LYS A 128 -6.73 -18.80 15.53
N ASN A 129 -6.40 -19.21 14.30
CA ASN A 129 -5.54 -20.39 14.05
C ASN A 129 -4.11 -20.19 14.58
N GLN A 130 -3.66 -18.95 14.73
CA GLN A 130 -2.38 -18.58 15.33
C GLN A 130 -2.47 -18.37 16.85
N GLY A 131 -3.62 -18.66 17.47
CA GLY A 131 -3.85 -18.48 18.89
C GLY A 131 -4.18 -17.05 19.33
N ILE A 132 -4.43 -16.14 18.39
CA ILE A 132 -4.81 -14.76 18.67
C ILE A 132 -6.34 -14.67 18.71
N GLU A 133 -6.89 -14.45 19.89
CA GLU A 133 -8.33 -14.27 20.10
C GLU A 133 -8.77 -12.85 19.74
N VAL A 134 -9.93 -12.74 19.05
CA VAL A 134 -10.55 -11.44 18.71
C VAL A 134 -11.84 -11.33 19.50
N GLU A 135 -11.91 -10.34 20.40
CA GLU A 135 -13.03 -10.12 21.30
C GLU A 135 -13.79 -8.84 20.96
N LYS A 136 -15.11 -8.91 20.86
CA LYS A 136 -15.97 -7.73 20.66
C LYS A 136 -16.09 -6.95 21.97
N ILE A 137 -15.61 -5.70 21.99
CA ILE A 137 -15.66 -4.82 23.17
C ILE A 137 -16.82 -3.83 23.09
N TYR A 138 -17.05 -3.25 21.90
CA TYR A 138 -18.17 -2.36 21.61
C TYR A 138 -18.77 -2.72 20.25
N ASP A 139 -19.88 -2.12 19.89
CA ASP A 139 -20.45 -2.29 18.56
C ASP A 139 -19.43 -1.83 17.51
N GLY A 140 -19.06 -2.75 16.62
CA GLY A 140 -18.07 -2.53 15.57
C GLY A 140 -16.62 -2.41 16.04
N ILE A 141 -16.31 -2.61 17.34
CA ILE A 141 -14.95 -2.51 17.88
C ILE A 141 -14.55 -3.82 18.52
N TYR A 142 -13.47 -4.42 17.99
CA TYR A 142 -12.96 -5.72 18.38
C TYR A 142 -11.48 -5.60 18.79
N TYR A 143 -11.10 -6.15 19.93
CA TYR A 143 -9.72 -6.16 20.42
C TYR A 143 -9.06 -7.51 20.17
N LEU A 144 -7.77 -7.48 19.83
CA LEU A 144 -6.92 -8.66 19.83
C LEU A 144 -6.42 -8.88 21.26
N LYS A 145 -6.81 -10.02 21.85
CA LYS A 145 -6.49 -10.36 23.23
C LYS A 145 -5.01 -10.77 23.34
N ASP A 146 -4.37 -10.31 24.40
CA ASP A 146 -3.00 -10.67 24.77
C ASP A 146 -1.95 -10.47 23.65
N PHE A 147 -2.25 -9.60 22.68
CA PHE A 147 -1.31 -9.27 21.61
C PHE A 147 -0.28 -8.23 22.12
N PHE A 148 1.00 -8.41 21.74
CA PHE A 148 2.12 -7.62 22.28
C PHE A 148 2.03 -6.10 22.01
N ILE A 149 1.36 -5.67 20.95
CA ILE A 149 0.93 -4.29 20.70
C ILE A 149 -0.60 -4.28 20.81
N PRO A 150 -1.22 -3.51 21.71
CA PRO A 150 -2.66 -3.42 21.78
C PRO A 150 -3.25 -3.05 20.42
N THR A 151 -4.05 -3.96 19.88
CA THR A 151 -4.56 -3.88 18.50
C THR A 151 -6.07 -4.03 18.49
N GLN A 152 -6.75 -3.19 17.73
CA GLN A 152 -8.19 -3.30 17.48
C GLN A 152 -8.52 -3.41 15.99
N ILE A 153 -9.65 -4.03 15.72
CA ILE A 153 -10.33 -4.00 14.42
C ILE A 153 -11.59 -3.17 14.58
N VAL A 154 -11.74 -2.14 13.74
CA VAL A 154 -12.90 -1.27 13.71
C VAL A 154 -13.70 -1.55 12.45
N VAL A 155 -14.95 -2.00 12.62
CA VAL A 155 -15.88 -2.34 11.54
C VAL A 155 -16.89 -1.20 11.41
N THR A 156 -16.69 -0.30 10.45
CA THR A 156 -17.43 0.97 10.40
C THR A 156 -18.95 0.78 10.27
N LYS A 157 -19.43 -0.23 9.53
CA LYS A 157 -20.88 -0.53 9.43
C LYS A 157 -21.52 -1.00 10.73
N GLU A 158 -20.74 -1.56 11.64
CA GLU A 158 -21.25 -2.08 12.91
C GLU A 158 -21.16 -1.06 14.06
N LEU A 159 -20.47 0.07 13.86
CA LEU A 159 -20.35 1.13 14.86
C LEU A 159 -21.73 1.72 15.23
N SER A 160 -21.82 2.30 16.42
CA SER A 160 -23.03 3.01 16.85
C SER A 160 -23.29 4.24 15.96
N PRO A 161 -24.46 4.37 15.30
CA PRO A 161 -24.77 5.52 14.44
C PRO A 161 -24.75 6.86 15.18
N LYS A 162 -25.01 6.84 16.49
CA LYS A 162 -25.05 8.06 17.32
C LYS A 162 -23.68 8.57 17.73
N LEU A 163 -22.66 7.68 17.73
CA LEU A 163 -21.34 8.01 18.26
C LEU A 163 -20.28 8.10 17.15
N HIS A 164 -20.49 7.42 16.01
CA HIS A 164 -19.47 7.22 15.00
C HIS A 164 -20.01 7.41 13.57
N ASN A 165 -20.92 8.37 13.40
CA ASN A 165 -21.64 8.53 12.14
C ASN A 165 -20.76 8.97 10.98
N SER A 166 -19.74 9.79 11.25
CA SER A 166 -18.78 10.23 10.23
C SER A 166 -18.00 9.09 9.56
N LEU A 167 -17.72 8.00 10.29
CA LEU A 167 -17.12 6.79 9.71
C LEU A 167 -18.14 5.89 9.00
N ARG A 168 -19.39 5.84 9.49
CA ARG A 168 -20.44 4.99 8.93
C ARG A 168 -20.89 5.43 7.54
N VAL A 169 -20.93 6.74 7.28
CA VAL A 169 -21.31 7.28 5.96
C VAL A 169 -20.25 7.07 4.87
N LEU A 170 -19.02 6.71 5.25
CA LEU A 170 -17.95 6.33 4.30
C LEU A 170 -18.15 4.88 3.81
N SER A 171 -19.23 4.65 3.08
CA SER A 171 -19.65 3.36 2.52
C SER A 171 -20.17 3.56 1.09
N ARG A 172 -20.00 2.55 0.23
CA ARG A 172 -20.65 2.53 -1.08
C ARG A 172 -22.16 2.21 -1.01
N ASN A 173 -22.61 1.69 0.13
CA ASN A 173 -24.00 1.36 0.42
C ASN A 173 -24.33 1.89 1.82
N ALA A 174 -24.29 3.21 2.00
CA ALA A 174 -24.64 3.86 3.26
C ALA A 174 -26.16 3.71 3.56
N ASP A 175 -26.49 3.60 4.82
CA ASP A 175 -27.89 3.62 5.25
C ASP A 175 -28.45 5.04 5.17
N LYS A 176 -29.72 5.16 4.72
CA LYS A 176 -30.40 6.46 4.66
C LYS A 176 -30.39 7.20 5.99
N LYS A 177 -30.60 6.47 7.11
CA LYS A 177 -30.57 7.04 8.46
C LYS A 177 -29.20 7.60 8.84
N ASP A 178 -28.12 6.91 8.44
CA ASP A 178 -26.76 7.39 8.69
C ASP A 178 -26.50 8.71 7.96
N ILE A 179 -26.95 8.81 6.70
CA ILE A 179 -26.86 10.04 5.92
C ILE A 179 -27.68 11.17 6.56
N GLU A 180 -28.92 10.90 6.98
CA GLU A 180 -29.79 11.89 7.63
C GLU A 180 -29.19 12.42 8.94
N ILE A 181 -28.57 11.54 9.74
CA ILE A 181 -27.89 11.92 10.99
C ILE A 181 -26.66 12.77 10.64
N PHE A 182 -25.82 12.30 9.70
CA PHE A 182 -24.58 13.00 9.38
C PHE A 182 -24.84 14.40 8.81
N VAL A 183 -25.82 14.57 7.94
CA VAL A 183 -26.20 15.89 7.40
C VAL A 183 -26.62 16.85 8.53
N LYS A 184 -27.30 16.36 9.57
CA LYS A 184 -27.64 17.17 10.75
C LYS A 184 -26.41 17.49 11.60
N ASP A 185 -25.48 16.55 11.75
CA ASP A 185 -24.25 16.75 12.52
C ASP A 185 -23.38 17.82 11.84
N VAL A 186 -23.29 17.81 10.50
CA VAL A 186 -22.55 18.82 9.70
C VAL A 186 -23.06 20.25 10.00
N GLU A 187 -24.37 20.44 10.16
CA GLU A 187 -24.95 21.76 10.50
C GLU A 187 -24.51 22.24 11.88
N SER A 188 -24.17 21.34 12.79
CA SER A 188 -23.75 21.65 14.15
C SER A 188 -22.30 22.09 14.28
N TYR A 189 -21.45 21.79 13.29
CA TYR A 189 -20.03 22.16 13.32
C TYR A 189 -19.82 23.66 13.11
N ILE A 190 -19.12 24.29 14.04
CA ILE A 190 -18.89 25.74 14.05
C ILE A 190 -17.47 26.07 13.59
N GLY A 191 -16.48 25.24 13.97
CA GLY A 191 -15.07 25.46 13.70
C GLY A 191 -14.73 25.33 12.21
N LYS A 192 -13.83 26.16 11.71
CA LYS A 192 -13.38 26.12 10.30
C LYS A 192 -12.78 24.76 9.92
N SER A 193 -12.01 24.15 10.81
CA SER A 193 -11.40 22.84 10.58
C SER A 193 -12.44 21.73 10.57
N GLU A 194 -13.40 21.76 11.52
CA GLU A 194 -14.50 20.79 11.59
C GLU A 194 -15.35 20.80 10.32
N LYS A 195 -15.65 21.99 9.81
CA LYS A 195 -16.39 22.17 8.56
C LYS A 195 -15.63 21.59 7.38
N ALA A 196 -14.33 21.87 7.27
CA ALA A 196 -13.51 21.34 6.19
C ALA A 196 -13.41 19.81 6.22
N ASP A 197 -13.28 19.20 7.41
CA ASP A 197 -13.29 17.76 7.58
C ASP A 197 -14.67 17.15 7.24
N ALA A 198 -15.75 17.81 7.66
CA ALA A 198 -17.13 17.42 7.34
C ALA A 198 -17.41 17.49 5.82
N ASP A 199 -16.96 18.54 5.15
CA ASP A 199 -17.10 18.72 3.71
C ASP A 199 -16.38 17.61 2.94
N ALA A 200 -15.17 17.24 3.36
CA ALA A 200 -14.41 16.15 2.74
C ALA A 200 -15.13 14.79 2.88
N VAL A 201 -15.69 14.48 4.06
CA VAL A 201 -16.49 13.28 4.28
C VAL A 201 -17.76 13.31 3.44
N LEU A 202 -18.47 14.46 3.44
CA LEU A 202 -19.73 14.65 2.72
C LEU A 202 -19.53 14.45 1.22
N GLN A 203 -18.48 15.02 0.64
CA GLN A 203 -18.15 14.93 -0.78
C GLN A 203 -17.97 13.47 -1.23
N VAL A 204 -17.18 12.68 -0.49
CA VAL A 204 -16.93 11.28 -0.83
C VAL A 204 -18.19 10.44 -0.62
N SER A 205 -18.91 10.64 0.50
CA SER A 205 -20.14 9.91 0.79
C SER A 205 -21.23 10.20 -0.23
N MET A 206 -21.40 11.46 -0.65
CA MET A 206 -22.34 11.88 -1.70
C MET A 206 -21.97 11.27 -3.05
N SER A 207 -20.71 11.34 -3.45
CA SER A 207 -20.25 10.76 -4.71
C SER A 207 -20.47 9.25 -4.78
N ALA A 208 -20.35 8.55 -3.63
CA ALA A 208 -20.57 7.12 -3.53
C ALA A 208 -22.07 6.72 -3.46
N ASN A 209 -22.94 7.62 -2.97
CA ASN A 209 -24.36 7.33 -2.69
C ASN A 209 -25.29 8.41 -3.25
N TYR A 210 -25.00 8.96 -4.43
CA TYR A 210 -25.68 10.11 -5.01
C TYR A 210 -27.20 10.01 -5.00
N GLU A 211 -27.77 8.88 -5.48
CA GLU A 211 -29.22 8.70 -5.51
C GLU A 211 -29.87 8.75 -4.12
N LEU A 212 -29.17 8.28 -3.11
CA LEU A 212 -29.66 8.25 -1.75
C LEU A 212 -29.66 9.66 -1.13
N TYR A 213 -28.61 10.45 -1.38
CA TYR A 213 -28.55 11.85 -0.99
C TYR A 213 -29.64 12.68 -1.69
N GLU A 214 -29.91 12.43 -2.98
CA GLU A 214 -31.02 13.06 -3.69
C GLU A 214 -32.38 12.74 -3.06
N LYS A 215 -32.62 11.50 -2.62
CA LYS A 215 -33.85 11.11 -1.91
C LYS A 215 -33.95 11.84 -0.55
N VAL A 216 -32.89 11.86 0.23
CA VAL A 216 -32.85 12.58 1.52
C VAL A 216 -33.13 14.06 1.32
N ARG A 217 -32.53 14.68 0.30
CA ARG A 217 -32.74 16.09 -0.07
C ARG A 217 -34.21 16.39 -0.41
N ARG A 218 -34.89 15.49 -1.16
CA ARG A 218 -36.30 15.71 -1.58
C ARG A 218 -37.30 15.54 -0.43
N GLU A 219 -36.99 14.66 0.52
CA GLU A 219 -37.90 14.35 1.63
C GLU A 219 -37.77 15.31 2.81
N ASN A 220 -36.63 15.97 2.98
CA ASN A 220 -36.38 16.90 4.08
C ASN A 220 -36.54 18.36 3.64
N THR A 221 -37.61 19.00 4.10
CA THR A 221 -37.89 20.46 3.89
C THR A 221 -36.86 21.37 4.56
N VAL A 222 -36.01 20.86 5.42
CA VAL A 222 -34.94 21.60 6.16
C VAL A 222 -33.74 21.94 5.28
N CYS A 223 -33.66 21.41 4.09
CA CYS A 223 -32.46 21.47 3.25
C CYS A 223 -32.34 22.67 2.29
N GLU A 224 -33.08 23.78 2.47
CA GLU A 224 -32.99 24.90 1.54
C GLU A 224 -31.71 25.75 1.71
N ALA A 225 -31.20 25.87 2.92
CA ALA A 225 -29.88 26.46 3.20
C ALA A 225 -28.74 25.56 2.72
N LEU A 226 -28.86 24.25 2.92
CA LEU A 226 -27.94 23.25 2.38
C LEU A 226 -27.98 23.22 0.85
N ARG A 227 -29.14 23.42 0.22
CA ARG A 227 -29.28 23.53 -1.23
C ARG A 227 -28.50 24.69 -1.84
N ARG A 228 -28.38 25.82 -1.14
CA ARG A 228 -27.62 27.00 -1.61
C ARG A 228 -26.12 26.84 -1.44
N LEU A 229 -25.69 26.39 -0.26
CA LEU A 229 -24.27 26.17 0.05
C LEU A 229 -23.67 25.00 -0.77
N MET A 230 -24.47 23.96 -0.99
CA MET A 230 -23.99 22.76 -1.71
C MET A 230 -23.89 22.98 -3.23
N LYS A 231 -24.63 23.87 -3.86
CA LYS A 231 -24.64 23.96 -5.32
C LYS A 231 -23.38 24.61 -5.87
N ASP A 232 -22.94 25.69 -5.25
CA ASP A 232 -21.81 26.47 -5.74
C ASP A 232 -20.47 25.96 -5.19
N GLU A 233 -20.41 25.62 -3.90
CA GLU A 233 -19.20 25.05 -3.27
C GLU A 233 -18.90 23.60 -3.67
N ILE A 234 -19.94 22.81 -3.98
CA ILE A 234 -19.75 21.42 -4.41
C ILE A 234 -19.31 21.32 -5.87
N GLU A 235 -19.79 22.17 -6.76
CA GLU A 235 -19.29 22.25 -8.13
C GLU A 235 -17.81 22.67 -8.15
N GLU A 236 -17.43 23.70 -7.39
CA GLU A 236 -16.03 24.13 -7.27
C GLU A 236 -15.14 23.08 -6.58
N ALA A 237 -15.62 22.46 -5.50
CA ALA A 237 -14.88 21.41 -4.80
C ALA A 237 -14.79 20.11 -5.62
N LEU A 238 -15.83 19.76 -6.38
CA LEU A 238 -15.81 18.59 -7.27
C LEU A 238 -14.82 18.77 -8.42
N ASP A 239 -14.75 19.97 -8.98
CA ASP A 239 -13.80 20.27 -10.06
C ASP A 239 -12.36 20.38 -9.53
N ALA A 240 -12.15 20.91 -8.35
CA ALA A 240 -10.85 20.92 -7.68
C ALA A 240 -10.39 19.49 -7.31
N ALA A 241 -11.29 18.64 -6.81
CA ALA A 241 -10.99 17.24 -6.49
C ALA A 241 -10.76 16.38 -7.72
N LYS A 242 -11.48 16.62 -8.83
CA LYS A 242 -11.20 15.98 -10.13
C LYS A 242 -9.81 16.34 -10.65
N LEU A 243 -9.42 17.61 -10.53
CA LEU A 243 -8.11 18.09 -10.97
C LEU A 243 -6.98 17.45 -10.14
N GLU A 244 -7.14 17.43 -8.82
CA GLU A 244 -6.15 16.83 -7.90
C GLU A 244 -6.11 15.31 -8.01
N GLY A 245 -7.25 14.63 -8.12
CA GLY A 245 -7.32 13.19 -8.37
C GLY A 245 -6.70 12.80 -9.71
N SER A 246 -6.87 13.65 -10.75
CA SER A 246 -6.23 13.45 -12.06
C SER A 246 -4.72 13.67 -12.01
N ARG A 247 -4.22 14.56 -11.13
CA ARG A 247 -2.80 14.80 -10.90
C ARG A 247 -2.17 13.62 -10.16
N ILE A 248 -2.77 13.20 -9.05
CA ILE A 248 -2.30 12.05 -8.25
C ILE A 248 -2.30 10.76 -9.08
N GLY A 249 -3.39 10.49 -9.82
CA GLY A 249 -3.47 9.31 -10.68
C GLY A 249 -2.44 9.29 -11.82
N ARG A 250 -2.03 10.46 -12.34
CA ARG A 250 -0.93 10.57 -13.30
C ARG A 250 0.42 10.29 -12.66
N ASP A 251 0.67 10.87 -11.49
CA ASP A 251 1.93 10.72 -10.77
C ASP A 251 2.14 9.26 -10.33
N GLU A 252 1.08 8.61 -9.80
CA GLU A 252 1.08 7.18 -9.45
C GLU A 252 1.23 6.28 -10.68
N GLY A 253 0.48 6.54 -11.75
CA GLY A 253 0.58 5.77 -13.00
C GLY A 253 1.95 5.89 -13.66
N CYS A 254 2.57 7.07 -13.59
CA CYS A 254 3.93 7.29 -14.08
C CYS A 254 4.97 6.55 -13.23
N ALA A 255 4.80 6.52 -11.91
CA ALA A 255 5.69 5.80 -11.00
C ALA A 255 5.60 4.28 -11.20
N ILE A 256 4.37 3.73 -11.31
CA ILE A 256 4.13 2.30 -11.57
C ILE A 256 4.71 1.91 -12.94
N GLY A 257 4.40 2.66 -14.00
CA GLY A 257 4.91 2.36 -15.35
C GLY A 257 6.42 2.46 -15.47
N LEU A 258 7.07 3.33 -14.68
CA LEU A 258 8.53 3.42 -14.63
C LEU A 258 9.15 2.22 -13.88
N GLU A 259 8.48 1.70 -12.87
CA GLU A 259 8.93 0.54 -12.10
C GLU A 259 8.73 -0.76 -12.87
N GLU A 260 7.57 -0.93 -13.51
CA GLU A 260 7.28 -2.07 -14.40
C GLU A 260 8.24 -2.11 -15.59
N GLY A 261 8.44 -0.97 -16.29
CA GLY A 261 9.40 -0.90 -17.41
C GLY A 261 10.85 -1.13 -16.99
N ARG A 262 11.23 -0.80 -15.74
CA ARG A 262 12.56 -1.16 -15.21
C ARG A 262 12.69 -2.64 -14.87
N GLU A 263 11.64 -3.27 -14.38
CA GLU A 263 11.66 -4.71 -14.07
C GLU A 263 11.67 -5.53 -15.36
N GLU A 264 10.84 -5.18 -16.35
CA GLU A 264 10.83 -5.80 -17.68
C GLU A 264 12.17 -5.67 -18.37
N GLY A 265 12.73 -4.46 -18.47
CA GLY A 265 14.03 -4.24 -19.09
C GLY A 265 15.18 -4.95 -18.36
N ARG A 266 15.08 -5.14 -17.04
CA ARG A 266 16.07 -5.96 -16.29
C ARG A 266 15.87 -7.46 -16.50
N ALA A 267 14.65 -7.91 -16.75
CA ALA A 267 14.36 -9.31 -17.04
C ALA A 267 14.84 -9.67 -18.45
N GLU A 268 14.49 -8.87 -19.44
CA GLU A 268 14.93 -9.02 -20.83
C GLU A 268 16.47 -8.97 -20.96
N GLY A 269 17.12 -7.95 -20.40
CA GLY A 269 18.58 -7.85 -20.45
C GLY A 269 19.32 -8.95 -19.71
N ARG A 270 18.69 -9.60 -18.71
CA ARG A 270 19.26 -10.82 -18.07
C ARG A 270 19.07 -12.06 -18.92
N GLU A 271 17.98 -12.15 -19.66
CA GLU A 271 17.71 -13.29 -20.54
C GLU A 271 18.60 -13.23 -21.78
N GLU A 272 18.69 -12.08 -22.44
CA GLU A 272 19.62 -11.84 -23.56
C GLU A 272 21.09 -12.09 -23.17
N GLY A 273 21.55 -11.52 -22.05
CA GLY A 273 22.93 -11.75 -21.58
C GLY A 273 23.19 -13.20 -21.17
N ARG A 274 22.18 -13.98 -20.75
CA ARG A 274 22.33 -15.42 -20.51
C ARG A 274 22.37 -16.23 -21.80
N GLU A 275 21.63 -15.86 -22.83
CA GLU A 275 21.67 -16.52 -24.14
C GLU A 275 22.99 -16.24 -24.83
N GLU A 276 23.39 -14.96 -24.90
CA GLU A 276 24.71 -14.57 -25.47
C GLU A 276 25.86 -15.27 -24.76
N GLY A 277 25.91 -15.27 -23.43
CA GLY A 277 26.95 -15.96 -22.67
C GLY A 277 26.93 -17.49 -22.83
N ARG A 278 25.76 -18.08 -23.09
CA ARG A 278 25.63 -19.49 -23.40
C ARG A 278 26.16 -19.82 -24.80
N GLU A 279 25.88 -18.98 -25.77
CA GLU A 279 26.36 -19.17 -27.16
C GLU A 279 27.88 -18.96 -27.25
N GLU A 280 28.39 -17.90 -26.61
CA GLU A 280 29.83 -17.63 -26.52
C GLU A 280 30.55 -18.81 -25.82
N GLY A 281 30.08 -19.23 -24.65
CA GLY A 281 30.67 -20.36 -23.92
C GLY A 281 30.62 -21.69 -24.68
N ARG A 282 29.57 -21.92 -25.51
CA ARG A 282 29.50 -23.10 -26.39
C ARG A 282 30.50 -23.01 -27.55
N MET A 283 30.68 -21.83 -28.14
CA MET A 283 31.66 -21.60 -29.20
C MET A 283 33.08 -21.75 -28.66
N GLU A 284 33.41 -21.11 -27.55
CA GLU A 284 34.71 -21.22 -26.90
C GLU A 284 35.04 -22.67 -26.53
N GLY A 285 34.10 -23.37 -25.86
CA GLY A 285 34.27 -24.79 -25.49
C GLY A 285 34.48 -25.69 -26.68
N ARG A 286 33.82 -25.42 -27.82
CA ARG A 286 34.03 -26.17 -29.08
C ARG A 286 35.41 -25.93 -29.64
N ILE A 287 35.85 -24.66 -29.70
CA ILE A 287 37.20 -24.32 -30.21
C ILE A 287 38.26 -24.92 -29.28
N GLN A 288 38.09 -24.84 -27.97
CA GLN A 288 39.00 -25.44 -26.98
C GLN A 288 39.13 -26.96 -27.19
N THR A 289 38.02 -27.67 -27.36
CA THR A 289 38.00 -29.12 -27.60
C THR A 289 38.68 -29.47 -28.93
N GLN A 290 38.42 -28.71 -30.00
CA GLN A 290 39.07 -28.89 -31.27
C GLN A 290 40.59 -28.67 -31.19
N MET A 291 41.04 -27.67 -30.45
CA MET A 291 42.45 -27.39 -30.22
C MET A 291 43.13 -28.51 -29.43
N GLU A 292 42.53 -28.97 -28.33
CA GLU A 292 43.09 -30.07 -27.51
C GLU A 292 43.15 -31.35 -28.29
N THR A 293 42.11 -31.70 -29.07
CA THR A 293 42.08 -32.86 -29.93
C THR A 293 43.15 -32.78 -31.04
N THR A 294 43.30 -31.58 -31.64
CA THR A 294 44.32 -31.34 -32.64
C THR A 294 45.73 -31.60 -32.11
N ILE A 295 46.05 -31.10 -30.93
CA ILE A 295 47.36 -31.27 -30.31
C ILE A 295 47.60 -32.77 -29.97
N ALA A 296 46.56 -33.49 -29.50
CA ALA A 296 46.66 -34.91 -29.18
C ALA A 296 46.93 -35.75 -30.44
N LEU A 297 46.19 -35.51 -31.53
CA LEU A 297 46.36 -36.22 -32.81
C LEU A 297 47.70 -35.91 -33.49
N ALA A 298 48.18 -34.68 -33.38
CA ALA A 298 49.51 -34.30 -33.87
C ALA A 298 50.64 -35.05 -33.12
N LYS A 299 50.54 -35.19 -31.80
CA LYS A 299 51.46 -35.97 -30.97
C LYS A 299 51.45 -37.48 -31.31
N MET A 300 50.39 -37.99 -31.89
CA MET A 300 50.28 -39.37 -32.38
C MET A 300 50.84 -39.53 -33.79
N GLY A 301 51.40 -38.47 -34.41
CA GLY A 301 52.03 -38.49 -35.73
C GLY A 301 51.06 -38.37 -36.91
N MET A 302 49.83 -37.94 -36.69
CA MET A 302 48.85 -37.73 -37.76
C MET A 302 49.18 -36.49 -38.58
N ALA A 303 49.07 -36.57 -39.90
CA ALA A 303 49.33 -35.40 -40.78
C ALA A 303 48.28 -34.31 -40.57
N PRO A 304 48.67 -33.00 -40.61
CA PRO A 304 47.76 -31.86 -40.36
C PRO A 304 46.52 -31.86 -41.25
N GLU A 305 46.61 -32.35 -42.46
CA GLU A 305 45.49 -32.46 -43.41
C GLU A 305 44.41 -33.44 -42.91
N ASN A 306 44.82 -34.58 -42.35
CA ASN A 306 43.91 -35.56 -41.79
C ASN A 306 43.31 -35.10 -40.45
N ILE A 307 44.09 -34.37 -39.66
CA ILE A 307 43.59 -33.75 -38.43
C ILE A 307 42.51 -32.70 -38.74
N ALA A 308 42.70 -31.87 -39.75
CA ALA A 308 41.74 -30.85 -40.17
C ALA A 308 40.36 -31.45 -40.51
N VAL A 309 40.36 -32.60 -41.18
CA VAL A 309 39.11 -33.35 -41.46
C VAL A 309 38.51 -33.93 -40.16
N ALA A 310 39.35 -34.55 -39.31
CA ALA A 310 38.88 -35.21 -38.08
C ALA A 310 38.25 -34.24 -37.06
N VAL A 311 38.82 -33.02 -36.93
CA VAL A 311 38.29 -32.00 -35.98
C VAL A 311 37.32 -31.03 -36.60
N ASN A 312 37.06 -31.16 -37.93
CA ASN A 312 36.20 -30.26 -38.70
C ASN A 312 36.62 -28.79 -38.52
N ALA A 313 37.93 -28.49 -38.76
CA ALA A 313 38.49 -27.16 -38.67
C ALA A 313 39.31 -26.85 -39.92
N HIS A 314 39.53 -25.58 -40.20
CA HIS A 314 40.32 -25.16 -41.36
C HIS A 314 41.80 -25.50 -41.17
N ILE A 315 42.49 -25.94 -42.22
CA ILE A 315 43.88 -26.41 -42.14
C ILE A 315 44.83 -25.37 -41.52
N GLU A 316 44.63 -24.10 -41.81
CA GLU A 316 45.44 -23.01 -41.24
C GLU A 316 45.25 -22.88 -39.69
N GLN A 317 44.03 -23.09 -39.20
CA GLN A 317 43.73 -23.12 -37.74
C GLN A 317 44.42 -24.31 -37.07
N VAL A 318 44.36 -25.49 -37.72
CA VAL A 318 45.01 -26.70 -37.22
C VAL A 318 46.54 -26.52 -37.14
N ARG A 319 47.15 -25.97 -38.15
CA ARG A 319 48.59 -25.63 -38.13
C ARG A 319 48.93 -24.61 -37.04
N GLY A 320 48.10 -23.60 -36.87
CA GLY A 320 48.26 -22.63 -35.76
C GLY A 320 48.21 -23.28 -34.37
N TRP A 321 47.26 -24.20 -34.15
CA TRP A 321 47.12 -24.91 -32.88
C TRP A 321 48.25 -25.90 -32.59
N ILE A 322 48.79 -26.59 -33.65
CA ILE A 322 49.94 -27.47 -33.51
C ILE A 322 51.16 -26.65 -33.10
N ASN A 323 51.45 -25.55 -33.80
CA ASN A 323 52.58 -24.68 -33.50
C ASN A 323 52.50 -24.10 -32.07
N ALA A 324 51.30 -23.69 -31.63
CA ALA A 324 51.09 -23.20 -30.30
C ALA A 324 51.29 -24.30 -29.23
N GLY A 325 50.89 -25.56 -29.52
CA GLY A 325 51.12 -26.72 -28.66
C GLY A 325 52.59 -27.15 -28.55
N GLU A 326 53.36 -27.02 -29.62
CA GLU A 326 54.79 -27.28 -29.61
C GLU A 326 55.59 -26.21 -28.81
N CYS A 327 55.21 -24.93 -28.95
CA CYS A 327 55.79 -23.85 -28.15
C CYS A 327 55.54 -23.99 -26.63
N ALA A 328 54.37 -24.53 -26.26
CA ALA A 328 54.03 -24.77 -24.84
C ALA A 328 54.78 -25.98 -24.23
N SER A 329 55.24 -26.94 -25.07
CA SER A 329 55.99 -28.13 -24.62
C SER A 329 57.51 -27.87 -24.46
N VAL A 330 58.01 -26.77 -25.04
CA VAL A 330 59.45 -26.39 -24.94
C VAL A 330 59.73 -25.53 -23.71
N ARG A 331 58.70 -25.07 -23.03
CA ARG A 331 58.82 -24.25 -21.80
C ARG A 331 58.61 -25.03 -20.49
N LYS A 332 58.56 -26.34 -20.55
CA LYS A 332 58.63 -27.23 -19.39
C LYS A 332 59.92 -28.03 -19.49
#